data_6aae03b7682fd74210ba223662441f5d
#
_entry.id   6aae03b7682fd74210ba223662441f5d
#
_cell.length_a   1.000
_cell.length_b   1.000
_cell.length_c   1.000
_cell.angle_alpha   90.00
_cell.angle_beta   90.00
_cell.angle_gamma   90.00
#
_symmetry.space_group_name_H-M   'P 1'
#
loop_
_entity.id
_entity.type
_entity.pdbx_description
1 polymer ?
#
loop_
_entity_poly.entity_id
_entity_poly.type
_entity_poly.pdbx_seq_one_letter_code
_entity_poly.pdbx_strand_id
1 'polypeptide(L)'
;MNMPINPVNAVEAKEWLAANQSESGFATNRFGPTAAARDFVDQLYGAGAIRVMIPNDSIRADRKEIEEMRGPYADALFFELPESDSEELFRLYEAEAEYEGYEGMRASESIIDERFLYLWWD
;
A
#
# COMPACT_ATOMS: atom_id res chain seq x y z
N MET A 1 -12.05 3.31 -13.99
CA MET A 1 -11.06 2.35 -14.46
C MET A 1 -10.90 1.23 -13.44
N ASN A 2 -11.11 0.00 -13.89
CA ASN A 2 -10.96 -1.13 -12.99
C ASN A 2 -9.48 -1.47 -12.85
N MET A 3 -8.95 -1.22 -11.65
CA MET A 3 -7.62 -1.72 -11.29
C MET A 3 -7.82 -3.17 -10.86
N PRO A 4 -7.31 -4.14 -11.62
CA PRO A 4 -7.47 -5.52 -11.19
C PRO A 4 -6.68 -5.78 -9.92
N ILE A 5 -7.38 -6.19 -8.88
CA ILE A 5 -6.75 -6.65 -7.66
C ILE A 5 -6.52 -8.15 -7.83
N ASN A 6 -5.26 -8.52 -7.96
CA ASN A 6 -4.89 -9.92 -8.12
C ASN A 6 -3.85 -10.32 -7.07
N PRO A 7 -4.27 -10.94 -5.97
CA PRO A 7 -3.35 -11.34 -4.91
C PRO A 7 -2.26 -12.31 -5.38
N VAL A 8 -2.49 -13.04 -6.47
CA VAL A 8 -1.48 -13.95 -7.04
C VAL A 8 -0.33 -13.17 -7.68
N ASN A 9 -0.61 -11.98 -8.21
CA ASN A 9 0.39 -11.10 -8.83
C ASN A 9 0.80 -9.98 -7.89
N ALA A 10 1.01 -10.30 -6.63
CA ALA A 10 1.38 -9.33 -5.61
C ALA A 10 2.29 -9.98 -4.58
N VAL A 11 3.03 -9.16 -3.85
CA VAL A 11 3.89 -9.62 -2.76
C VAL A 11 3.36 -9.07 -1.45
N GLU A 12 3.62 -9.79 -0.35
CA GLU A 12 3.19 -9.33 0.95
C GLU A 12 4.04 -8.11 1.35
N ALA A 13 3.37 -7.03 1.80
CA ALA A 13 4.00 -5.73 1.97
C ALA A 13 5.05 -5.71 3.09
N LYS A 14 4.75 -6.33 4.22
CA LYS A 14 5.66 -6.31 5.36
C LYS A 14 6.97 -7.01 5.05
N GLU A 15 6.88 -8.18 4.40
CA GLU A 15 8.07 -8.93 4.00
C GLU A 15 8.88 -8.19 2.95
N TRP A 16 8.19 -7.60 1.95
CA TRP A 16 8.86 -6.88 0.87
C TRP A 16 9.61 -5.66 1.42
N LEU A 17 8.97 -4.90 2.31
CA LEU A 17 9.58 -3.72 2.92
C LEU A 17 10.75 -4.09 3.83
N ALA A 18 10.62 -5.19 4.57
CA ALA A 18 11.69 -5.66 5.44
C ALA A 18 12.93 -6.12 4.66
N ALA A 19 12.72 -6.70 3.48
CA ALA A 19 13.81 -7.18 2.62
C ALA A 19 14.41 -6.07 1.76
N ASN A 20 13.75 -4.91 1.64
CA ASN A 20 14.20 -3.83 0.78
C ASN A 20 15.31 -3.03 1.46
N GLN A 21 16.49 -2.99 0.85
CA GLN A 21 17.64 -2.26 1.39
C GLN A 21 17.62 -0.78 1.05
N SER A 22 16.71 -0.33 0.18
CA SER A 22 16.56 1.10 -0.10
C SER A 22 16.00 1.82 1.11
N GLU A 23 16.57 2.98 1.42
CA GLU A 23 16.08 3.81 2.52
C GLU A 23 14.78 4.53 2.17
N SER A 24 14.43 4.60 0.89
CA SER A 24 13.24 5.29 0.41
C SER A 24 12.58 4.48 -0.72
N GLY A 25 12.29 3.21 -0.44
CA GLY A 25 11.81 2.26 -1.44
C GLY A 25 10.30 2.25 -1.64
N PHE A 26 9.53 3.05 -0.90
CA PHE A 26 8.08 3.02 -1.03
C PHE A 26 7.48 4.41 -0.86
N ALA A 27 6.75 4.87 -1.89
CA ALA A 27 5.97 6.12 -1.89
C ALA A 27 6.74 7.27 -1.20
N THR A 28 7.92 7.58 -1.69
CA THR A 28 8.87 8.51 -1.05
C THR A 28 8.25 9.87 -0.76
N ASN A 29 7.42 10.40 -1.66
CA ASN A 29 6.81 11.71 -1.46
C ASN A 29 5.82 11.74 -0.29
N ARG A 30 5.32 10.58 0.11
CA ARG A 30 4.40 10.47 1.25
C ARG A 30 5.13 10.07 2.54
N PHE A 31 5.94 9.02 2.46
CA PHE A 31 6.51 8.42 3.67
C PHE A 31 7.94 8.87 3.94
N GLY A 32 8.68 9.27 2.91
CA GLY A 32 10.11 9.54 3.06
C GLY A 32 10.88 8.22 3.22
N PRO A 33 11.34 7.90 4.44
CA PRO A 33 12.12 6.67 4.62
C PRO A 33 11.22 5.41 4.56
N THR A 34 11.79 4.32 4.09
CA THR A 34 11.11 3.01 4.03
C THR A 34 10.57 2.60 5.40
N ALA A 35 11.26 2.96 6.48
CA ALA A 35 10.81 2.64 7.83
C ALA A 35 9.43 3.23 8.14
N ALA A 36 9.13 4.44 7.63
CA ALA A 36 7.80 5.04 7.83
C ALA A 36 6.71 4.29 7.07
N ALA A 37 7.03 3.77 5.89
CA ALA A 37 6.10 2.93 5.15
C ALA A 37 5.82 1.61 5.89
N ARG A 38 6.86 1.03 6.50
CA ARG A 38 6.67 -0.17 7.33
C ARG A 38 5.75 0.10 8.52
N ASP A 39 5.90 1.26 9.15
CA ASP A 39 5.02 1.64 10.26
C ASP A 39 3.57 1.74 9.81
N PHE A 40 3.33 2.30 8.62
CA PHE A 40 1.99 2.38 8.07
C PHE A 40 1.38 0.99 7.80
N VAL A 41 2.17 0.08 7.23
CA VAL A 41 1.72 -1.30 7.00
C VAL A 41 1.39 -1.98 8.34
N ASP A 42 2.22 -1.76 9.36
CA ASP A 42 1.94 -2.29 10.69
C ASP A 42 0.64 -1.72 11.27
N GLN A 43 0.34 -0.45 11.01
CA GLN A 43 -0.93 0.14 11.42
C GLN A 43 -2.12 -0.54 10.73
N LEU A 44 -2.00 -0.84 9.44
CA LEU A 44 -3.07 -1.53 8.72
C LEU A 44 -3.33 -2.93 9.33
N TYR A 45 -2.27 -3.69 9.60
CA TYR A 45 -2.43 -4.98 10.25
C TYR A 45 -3.00 -4.85 11.66
N GLY A 46 -2.54 -3.87 12.41
CA GLY A 46 -3.06 -3.60 13.75
C GLY A 46 -4.53 -3.21 13.76
N ALA A 47 -5.01 -2.60 12.69
CA ALA A 47 -6.41 -2.21 12.52
C ALA A 47 -7.28 -3.35 11.98
N GLY A 48 -6.71 -4.51 11.68
CA GLY A 48 -7.47 -5.70 11.32
C GLY A 48 -7.36 -6.15 9.87
N ALA A 49 -6.49 -5.56 9.06
CA ALA A 49 -6.30 -6.04 7.69
C ALA A 49 -5.89 -7.51 7.70
N ILE A 50 -6.53 -8.31 6.86
CA ILE A 50 -6.21 -9.74 6.75
C ILE A 50 -4.84 -9.91 6.10
N ARG A 51 -4.57 -9.11 5.06
CA ARG A 51 -3.27 -9.05 4.40
C ARG A 51 -3.09 -7.70 3.75
N VAL A 52 -1.86 -7.25 3.66
CA VAL A 52 -1.46 -6.03 2.98
C VAL A 52 -0.47 -6.44 1.89
N MET A 53 -0.79 -6.09 0.64
CA MET A 53 -0.06 -6.58 -0.53
C MET A 53 0.40 -5.43 -1.40
N ILE A 54 1.55 -5.61 -2.04
CA ILE A 54 2.06 -4.68 -3.04
C ILE A 54 1.89 -5.35 -4.40
N PRO A 55 1.11 -4.75 -5.33
CA PRO A 55 0.93 -5.36 -6.64
C PRO A 55 2.25 -5.35 -7.41
N ASN A 56 2.56 -6.46 -8.06
CA ASN A 56 3.82 -6.59 -8.81
C ASN A 56 3.96 -5.50 -9.88
N ASP A 57 2.86 -5.08 -10.47
CA ASP A 57 2.86 -4.04 -11.51
C ASP A 57 3.30 -2.67 -11.00
N SER A 58 3.25 -2.43 -9.68
CA SER A 58 3.71 -1.19 -9.09
C SER A 58 5.19 -1.20 -8.74
N ILE A 59 5.84 -2.36 -8.79
CA ILE A 59 7.22 -2.51 -8.37
C ILE A 59 8.15 -2.21 -9.54
N ARG A 60 9.04 -1.25 -9.33
CA ARG A 60 10.09 -0.90 -10.27
C ARG A 60 11.39 -1.51 -9.77
N ALA A 61 11.88 -2.48 -10.50
CA ALA A 61 13.07 -3.25 -10.10
C ALA A 61 14.04 -3.43 -11.25
N ASP A 62 14.07 -2.48 -12.21
CA ASP A 62 15.03 -2.54 -13.28
C ASP A 62 16.44 -2.24 -12.74
N ARG A 63 17.45 -2.56 -13.53
CA ARG A 63 18.84 -2.46 -13.11
C ARG A 63 19.21 -1.04 -12.65
N LYS A 64 18.78 -0.04 -13.39
CA LYS A 64 19.07 1.35 -13.06
C LYS A 64 18.46 1.75 -11.73
N GLU A 65 17.19 1.37 -11.51
CA GLU A 65 16.48 1.66 -10.28
C GLU A 65 17.18 1.04 -9.07
N ILE A 66 17.55 -0.23 -9.19
CA ILE A 66 18.25 -0.93 -8.10
C ILE A 66 19.59 -0.29 -7.80
N GLU A 67 20.36 0.08 -8.83
CA GLU A 67 21.67 0.71 -8.64
C GLU A 67 21.57 2.09 -8.00
N GLU A 68 20.61 2.92 -8.42
CA GLU A 68 20.45 4.27 -7.91
C GLU A 68 19.82 4.32 -6.52
N MET A 69 18.83 3.47 -6.27
CA MET A 69 18.02 3.50 -5.04
C MET A 69 18.43 2.43 -4.04
N ARG A 70 19.37 1.56 -4.39
CA ARG A 70 19.82 0.43 -3.59
C ARG A 70 18.75 -0.62 -3.34
N GLY A 71 17.73 -0.64 -4.18
CA GLY A 71 16.66 -1.62 -4.07
C GLY A 71 15.50 -1.24 -4.96
N PRO A 72 14.50 -2.09 -5.05
CA PRO A 72 13.30 -1.80 -5.84
C PRO A 72 12.46 -0.71 -5.20
N TYR A 73 11.60 -0.10 -6.01
CA TYR A 73 10.70 0.98 -5.58
C TYR A 73 9.25 0.62 -5.90
N ALA A 74 8.34 0.96 -5.02
CA ALA A 74 6.91 0.79 -5.26
C ALA A 74 6.14 1.97 -4.65
N ASP A 75 4.90 2.19 -5.12
CA ASP A 75 4.09 3.31 -4.69
C ASP A 75 2.61 2.97 -4.58
N ALA A 76 2.27 1.70 -4.54
CA ALA A 76 0.89 1.26 -4.39
C ALA A 76 0.79 0.04 -3.49
N LEU A 77 -0.33 -0.08 -2.80
CA LEU A 77 -0.65 -1.28 -2.05
C LEU A 77 -2.16 -1.50 -2.03
N PHE A 78 -2.58 -2.70 -1.72
CA PHE A 78 -3.97 -2.96 -1.41
C PHE A 78 -4.04 -3.85 -0.17
N PHE A 79 -5.16 -3.80 0.53
CA PHE A 79 -5.32 -4.62 1.72
C PHE A 79 -6.72 -5.22 1.77
N GLU A 80 -6.81 -6.38 2.37
CA GLU A 80 -8.04 -7.13 2.48
C GLU A 80 -8.74 -6.81 3.80
N LEU A 81 -10.02 -6.46 3.70
CA LEU A 81 -10.85 -6.12 4.84
C LEU A 81 -11.29 -7.38 5.58
N PRO A 82 -11.36 -7.33 6.93
CA PRO A 82 -11.93 -8.43 7.70
C PRO A 82 -13.45 -8.48 7.52
N GLU A 83 -14.06 -9.61 7.88
CA GLU A 83 -15.51 -9.75 7.85
C GLU A 83 -16.17 -8.94 8.98
N SER A 84 -15.40 -8.59 10.01
CA SER A 84 -15.90 -7.83 11.14
C SER A 84 -15.71 -6.32 10.93
N ASP A 85 -15.65 -5.56 12.03
CA ASP A 85 -15.52 -4.12 12.02
C ASP A 85 -14.28 -3.64 11.23
N SER A 86 -14.51 -2.80 10.24
CA SER A 86 -13.46 -2.22 9.38
C SER A 86 -13.34 -0.71 9.58
N GLU A 87 -13.93 -0.14 10.61
CA GLU A 87 -14.00 1.30 10.81
C GLU A 87 -12.62 1.95 10.88
N GLU A 88 -11.69 1.35 11.62
CA GLU A 88 -10.33 1.86 11.72
C GLU A 88 -9.59 1.81 10.37
N LEU A 89 -9.77 0.73 9.62
CA LEU A 89 -9.19 0.61 8.29
C LEU A 89 -9.76 1.65 7.33
N PHE A 90 -11.07 1.90 7.41
CA PHE A 90 -11.71 2.94 6.60
C PHE A 90 -11.13 4.31 6.92
N ARG A 91 -10.89 4.59 8.18
CA ARG A 91 -10.32 5.87 8.61
C ARG A 91 -8.90 6.05 8.09
N LEU A 92 -8.07 5.00 8.18
CA LEU A 92 -6.71 5.04 7.66
C LEU A 92 -6.71 5.24 6.14
N TYR A 93 -7.57 4.54 5.43
CA TYR A 93 -7.71 4.70 3.99
C TYR A 93 -8.12 6.13 3.61
N GLU A 94 -9.15 6.65 4.27
CA GLU A 94 -9.68 7.98 3.95
C GLU A 94 -8.68 9.08 4.24
N ALA A 95 -7.89 8.93 5.30
CA ALA A 95 -6.84 9.89 5.62
C ALA A 95 -5.76 9.93 4.53
N GLU A 96 -5.37 8.78 3.99
CA GLU A 96 -4.39 8.74 2.90
C GLU A 96 -4.97 9.31 1.60
N ALA A 97 -6.22 9.01 1.31
CA ALA A 97 -6.88 9.55 0.13
C ALA A 97 -6.95 11.08 0.19
N GLU A 98 -7.30 11.62 1.35
CA GLU A 98 -7.34 13.07 1.56
C GLU A 98 -5.97 13.70 1.39
N TYR A 99 -4.93 13.04 1.93
CA TYR A 99 -3.55 13.51 1.76
C TYR A 99 -3.17 13.65 0.29
N GLU A 100 -3.64 12.71 -0.55
CA GLU A 100 -3.37 12.73 -2.00
C GLU A 100 -4.33 13.64 -2.77
N GLY A 101 -5.19 14.38 -2.09
CA GLY A 101 -6.07 15.35 -2.73
C GLY A 101 -7.45 14.84 -3.09
N TYR A 102 -7.81 13.63 -2.69
CA TYR A 102 -9.13 13.05 -2.97
C TYR A 102 -10.09 13.33 -1.81
N GLU A 103 -10.40 14.60 -1.60
CA GLU A 103 -11.31 15.00 -0.52
C GLU A 103 -12.69 14.39 -0.70
N GLY A 104 -13.27 13.93 0.41
CA GLY A 104 -14.61 13.36 0.40
C GLY A 104 -14.69 11.93 -0.11
N MET A 105 -13.57 11.30 -0.44
CA MET A 105 -13.58 9.90 -0.83
C MET A 105 -13.94 9.02 0.35
N ARG A 106 -14.94 8.16 0.17
CA ARG A 106 -15.40 7.26 1.23
C ARG A 106 -14.90 5.85 0.98
N ALA A 107 -14.29 5.26 2.01
CA ALA A 107 -13.78 3.89 1.92
C ALA A 107 -14.90 2.90 1.56
N SER A 108 -16.08 3.05 2.16
CA SER A 108 -17.21 2.15 1.90
C SER A 108 -17.65 2.15 0.43
N GLU A 109 -17.37 3.21 -0.31
CA GLU A 109 -17.71 3.33 -1.72
C GLU A 109 -16.56 2.95 -2.64
N SER A 110 -15.40 2.61 -2.07
CA SER A 110 -14.17 2.35 -2.81
C SER A 110 -13.73 0.90 -2.76
N ILE A 111 -14.52 0.03 -2.15
CA ILE A 111 -14.19 -1.38 -1.98
C ILE A 111 -14.22 -2.09 -3.33
N ILE A 112 -13.15 -2.82 -3.61
CA ILE A 112 -12.96 -3.58 -4.84
C ILE A 112 -13.14 -5.08 -4.52
N ASP A 113 -13.85 -5.79 -5.39
CA ASP A 113 -14.10 -7.23 -5.23
C ASP A 113 -14.69 -7.59 -3.86
N GLU A 114 -15.52 -6.68 -3.32
CA GLU A 114 -16.25 -6.84 -2.06
C GLU A 114 -15.39 -6.87 -0.80
N ARG A 115 -14.06 -6.82 -0.93
CA ARG A 115 -13.20 -6.99 0.24
C ARG A 115 -11.86 -6.27 0.22
N PHE A 116 -11.49 -5.57 -0.87
CA PHE A 116 -10.19 -4.92 -0.96
C PHE A 116 -10.31 -3.41 -1.04
N LEU A 117 -9.35 -2.71 -0.40
CA LEU A 117 -9.13 -1.29 -0.63
C LEU A 117 -7.74 -1.09 -1.22
N TYR A 118 -7.63 -0.20 -2.19
CA TYR A 118 -6.42 0.06 -2.94
C TYR A 118 -5.94 1.48 -2.69
N LEU A 119 -4.67 1.64 -2.36
CA LEU A 119 -4.02 2.93 -2.19
C LEU A 119 -2.86 3.08 -3.17
N TRP A 120 -2.80 4.26 -3.76
CA TRP A 120 -1.73 4.61 -4.68
C TRP A 120 -1.29 6.04 -4.39
N TRP A 121 0.00 6.24 -4.32
CA TRP A 121 0.59 7.56 -4.05
C TRP A 121 1.37 8.04 -5.26
N ASP A 122 1.31 9.36 -5.47
CA ASP A 122 1.98 10.00 -6.59
C ASP A 122 3.41 10.45 -6.23
#